data_9cce784153380b66ebdc9b2f5347cc3a
#
_entry.id   9cce784153380b66ebdc9b2f5347cc3a
#
_cell.length_a   1.000
_cell.length_b   1.000
_cell.length_c   1.000
_cell.angle_alpha   90.00
_cell.angle_beta   90.00
_cell.angle_gamma   90.00
#
_symmetry.space_group_name_H-M   'P 1'
#
loop_
_entity.id
_entity.type
_entity.pdbx_description
1 polymer ?
#
loop_
_entity_poly.entity_id
_entity_poly.type
_entity_poly.pdbx_seq_one_letter_code
_entity_poly.pdbx_strand_id
1 'polypeptide(L)'
;MLAQLSKAKYFTTLDLASGYHQIPVAKEDQHKTAFRTRYGSFEFLVMPFGLTNAPATFQSTMNKILHPYLDVFVLEYLDDILIYSETLEDHIKNVKTVLEMLKSQGFYLQREKCSFFQKEVLFLGFLVSGNGVRPNPELVNTIKDFPVPTNKKELRSFLGTVNFYRQLNTISLG
;
A
#
# COMPACT_ATOMS: atom_id res chain seq x y z
N MET A 1 -6.21 -0.98 14.22
CA MET A 1 -5.65 -1.65 13.04
C MET A 1 -5.13 -3.06 13.33
N LEU A 2 -4.08 -3.27 14.14
CA LEU A 2 -3.51 -4.62 14.36
C LEU A 2 -4.38 -5.57 15.18
N ALA A 3 -5.20 -5.07 16.11
CA ALA A 3 -6.12 -5.89 16.91
C ALA A 3 -7.19 -6.62 16.06
N GLN A 4 -7.53 -6.11 14.90
CA GLN A 4 -8.50 -6.71 13.99
C GLN A 4 -7.92 -7.91 13.22
N LEU A 5 -6.59 -7.97 13.07
CA LEU A 5 -5.90 -9.07 12.41
C LEU A 5 -5.73 -10.32 13.29
N SER A 6 -5.95 -10.21 14.61
CA SER A 6 -5.67 -11.29 15.58
C SER A 6 -6.51 -12.56 15.39
N LYS A 7 -7.67 -12.45 14.74
CA LYS A 7 -8.56 -13.59 14.45
C LYS A 7 -8.43 -14.09 13.00
N ALA A 8 -7.79 -13.32 12.15
CA ALA A 8 -7.69 -13.63 10.74
C ALA A 8 -6.72 -14.79 10.48
N LYS A 9 -7.07 -15.68 9.56
CA LYS A 9 -6.29 -16.87 9.18
C LYS A 9 -5.97 -16.92 7.69
N TYR A 10 -6.64 -16.09 6.89
CA TYR A 10 -6.50 -16.01 5.44
C TYR A 10 -6.30 -14.57 5.04
N PHE A 11 -5.33 -14.36 4.16
CA PHE A 11 -4.87 -13.05 3.73
C PHE A 11 -4.72 -12.99 2.22
N THR A 12 -5.07 -11.86 1.64
CA THR A 12 -4.84 -11.54 0.23
C THR A 12 -4.27 -10.14 0.16
N THR A 13 -3.14 -9.96 -0.50
CA THR A 13 -2.61 -8.63 -0.83
C THR A 13 -2.85 -8.32 -2.29
N LEU A 14 -3.32 -7.11 -2.57
CA LEU A 14 -3.52 -6.61 -3.92
C LEU A 14 -2.62 -5.40 -4.14
N ASP A 15 -2.00 -5.33 -5.31
CA ASP A 15 -1.17 -4.22 -5.78
C ASP A 15 -1.82 -3.63 -7.05
N LEU A 16 -2.00 -2.32 -7.08
CA LEU A 16 -2.63 -1.64 -8.21
C LEU A 16 -1.60 -1.34 -9.32
N ALA A 17 -1.93 -1.69 -10.55
CA ALA A 17 -1.06 -1.47 -11.70
C ALA A 17 -0.87 0.04 -11.96
N SER A 18 0.29 0.61 -11.54
CA SER A 18 0.57 2.04 -11.69
C SER A 18 -0.57 2.90 -11.14
N GLY A 19 -0.99 2.66 -9.89
CA GLY A 19 -2.23 3.17 -9.29
C GLY A 19 -2.51 4.66 -9.54
N TYR A 20 -1.49 5.53 -9.44
CA TYR A 20 -1.63 6.96 -9.71
C TYR A 20 -2.10 7.25 -11.14
N HIS A 21 -1.59 6.54 -12.14
CA HIS A 21 -1.98 6.70 -13.55
C HIS A 21 -3.40 6.21 -13.86
N GLN A 22 -4.07 5.60 -12.90
CA GLN A 22 -5.47 5.19 -13.05
C GLN A 22 -6.46 6.26 -12.61
N ILE A 23 -5.97 7.38 -12.06
CA ILE A 23 -6.81 8.52 -11.66
C ILE A 23 -6.71 9.62 -12.72
N PRO A 24 -7.81 10.04 -13.35
CA PRO A 24 -7.79 11.11 -14.33
C PRO A 24 -7.53 12.48 -13.67
N VAL A 25 -6.78 13.32 -14.38
CA VAL A 25 -6.66 14.75 -14.02
C VAL A 25 -7.89 15.49 -14.54
N ALA A 26 -8.48 16.35 -13.70
CA ALA A 26 -9.59 17.20 -14.13
C ALA A 26 -9.18 18.04 -15.33
N LYS A 27 -10.08 18.20 -16.31
CA LYS A 27 -9.78 18.88 -17.59
C LYS A 27 -9.21 20.28 -17.40
N GLU A 28 -9.78 21.02 -16.45
CA GLU A 28 -9.34 22.36 -16.07
C GLU A 28 -7.95 22.42 -15.44
N ASP A 29 -7.43 21.28 -14.95
CA ASP A 29 -6.14 21.20 -14.29
C ASP A 29 -5.04 20.55 -15.15
N GLN A 30 -5.38 19.96 -16.31
CA GLN A 30 -4.43 19.25 -17.16
C GLN A 30 -3.26 20.14 -17.59
N HIS A 31 -3.53 21.42 -17.93
CA HIS A 31 -2.50 22.38 -18.30
C HIS A 31 -1.44 22.63 -17.21
N LYS A 32 -1.77 22.39 -15.92
CA LYS A 32 -0.83 22.51 -14.79
C LYS A 32 0.21 21.41 -14.76
N THR A 33 -0.03 20.32 -15.50
CA THR A 33 0.88 19.16 -15.61
C THR A 33 1.81 19.27 -16.83
N ALA A 34 1.75 20.40 -17.56
CA ALA A 34 2.47 20.58 -18.81
C ALA A 34 3.98 20.42 -18.66
N PHE A 35 4.59 19.69 -19.57
CA PHE A 35 6.03 19.53 -19.67
C PHE A 35 6.48 19.68 -21.13
N ARG A 36 7.71 20.14 -21.31
CA ARG A 36 8.28 20.41 -22.63
C ARG A 36 9.39 19.44 -22.97
N THR A 37 9.37 18.96 -24.21
CA THR A 37 10.40 18.11 -24.78
C THR A 37 10.87 18.71 -26.10
N ARG A 38 11.92 18.11 -26.72
CA ARG A 38 12.33 18.46 -28.09
C ARG A 38 11.25 18.22 -29.16
N TYR A 39 10.22 17.43 -28.82
CA TYR A 39 9.13 17.08 -29.75
C TYR A 39 7.87 17.94 -29.54
N GLY A 40 7.85 18.82 -28.54
CA GLY A 40 6.73 19.70 -28.25
C GLY A 40 6.39 19.76 -26.76
N SER A 41 5.26 20.38 -26.47
CA SER A 41 4.67 20.47 -25.14
C SER A 41 3.58 19.41 -24.99
N PHE A 42 3.54 18.77 -23.84
CA PHE A 42 2.58 17.70 -23.52
C PHE A 42 2.00 17.95 -22.14
N GLU A 43 0.83 17.40 -21.89
CA GLU A 43 0.10 17.45 -20.62
C GLU A 43 -0.31 16.02 -20.21
N PHE A 44 -0.41 15.77 -18.91
CA PHE A 44 -0.91 14.49 -18.43
C PHE A 44 -2.44 14.49 -18.36
N LEU A 45 -3.05 13.45 -18.93
CA LEU A 45 -4.48 13.19 -18.79
C LEU A 45 -4.81 12.42 -17.51
N VAL A 46 -3.81 11.78 -16.92
CA VAL A 46 -3.90 10.99 -15.70
C VAL A 46 -2.86 11.51 -14.69
N MET A 47 -3.07 11.26 -13.41
CA MET A 47 -2.24 11.79 -12.33
C MET A 47 -0.81 11.23 -12.40
N PRO A 48 0.21 12.05 -12.73
CA PRO A 48 1.60 11.60 -12.78
C PRO A 48 2.22 11.52 -11.39
N PHE A 49 3.30 10.75 -11.28
CA PHE A 49 4.17 10.80 -10.11
C PHE A 49 4.81 12.20 -9.98
N GLY A 50 5.06 12.62 -8.74
CA GLY A 50 5.75 13.87 -8.44
C GLY A 50 4.84 15.06 -8.13
N LEU A 51 3.53 14.95 -8.32
CA LEU A 51 2.60 15.96 -7.81
C LEU A 51 2.53 15.87 -6.27
N THR A 52 2.67 17.00 -5.60
CA THR A 52 2.70 17.08 -4.12
C THR A 52 1.45 16.49 -3.47
N ASN A 53 0.28 16.68 -4.07
CA ASN A 53 -0.99 16.19 -3.57
C ASN A 53 -1.40 14.81 -4.11
N ALA A 54 -0.63 14.19 -4.99
CA ALA A 54 -0.98 12.90 -5.59
C ALA A 54 -1.23 11.80 -4.53
N PRO A 55 -0.35 11.60 -3.51
CA PRO A 55 -0.60 10.58 -2.50
C PRO A 55 -1.90 10.80 -1.74
N ALA A 56 -2.19 12.05 -1.33
CA ALA A 56 -3.42 12.39 -0.60
C ALA A 56 -4.68 12.21 -1.46
N THR A 57 -4.61 12.56 -2.74
CA THR A 57 -5.70 12.38 -3.70
C THR A 57 -5.97 10.90 -3.93
N PHE A 58 -4.90 10.10 -4.11
CA PHE A 58 -5.00 8.66 -4.28
C PHE A 58 -5.63 8.00 -3.06
N GLN A 59 -5.08 8.26 -1.87
CA GLN A 59 -5.59 7.74 -0.59
C GLN A 59 -7.08 8.10 -0.39
N SER A 60 -7.45 9.35 -0.66
CA SER A 60 -8.86 9.79 -0.55
C SER A 60 -9.78 9.04 -1.53
N THR A 61 -9.28 8.74 -2.73
CA THR A 61 -10.04 7.99 -3.74
C THR A 61 -10.24 6.54 -3.29
N MET A 62 -9.16 5.87 -2.86
CA MET A 62 -9.25 4.50 -2.38
C MET A 62 -10.11 4.38 -1.13
N ASN A 63 -9.99 5.32 -0.18
CA ASN A 63 -10.85 5.37 0.99
C ASN A 63 -12.33 5.50 0.63
N LYS A 64 -12.70 6.27 -0.39
CA LYS A 64 -14.10 6.38 -0.85
C LYS A 64 -14.59 5.07 -1.46
N ILE A 65 -13.77 4.44 -2.29
CA ILE A 65 -14.13 3.18 -2.98
C ILE A 65 -14.29 2.04 -1.98
N LEU A 66 -13.36 1.91 -1.05
CA LEU A 66 -13.29 0.79 -0.10
C LEU A 66 -14.00 1.09 1.24
N HIS A 67 -14.55 2.30 1.42
CA HIS A 67 -15.16 2.78 2.67
C HIS A 67 -16.04 1.74 3.40
N PRO A 68 -16.95 0.99 2.72
CA PRO A 68 -17.81 0.03 3.42
C PRO A 68 -17.06 -1.16 4.03
N TYR A 69 -15.82 -1.40 3.61
CA TYR A 69 -15.04 -2.60 3.94
C TYR A 69 -13.81 -2.28 4.79
N LEU A 70 -13.41 -1.00 4.84
CA LEU A 70 -12.27 -0.55 5.64
C LEU A 70 -12.50 -0.89 7.11
N ASP A 71 -11.46 -1.39 7.77
CA ASP A 71 -11.47 -1.81 9.17
C ASP A 71 -12.46 -2.95 9.50
N VAL A 72 -13.22 -3.47 8.53
CA VAL A 72 -14.06 -4.66 8.67
C VAL A 72 -13.30 -5.90 8.23
N PHE A 73 -12.87 -5.95 6.97
CA PHE A 73 -12.04 -7.01 6.40
C PHE A 73 -11.02 -6.51 5.36
N VAL A 74 -10.87 -5.20 5.22
CA VAL A 74 -9.91 -4.54 4.35
C VAL A 74 -9.07 -3.55 5.15
N LEU A 75 -7.77 -3.61 4.97
CA LEU A 75 -6.84 -2.53 5.31
C LEU A 75 -6.24 -2.00 4.00
N GLU A 76 -6.10 -0.69 3.91
CA GLU A 76 -5.58 -0.04 2.72
C GLU A 76 -4.62 1.08 3.12
N TYR A 77 -3.52 1.15 2.42
CA TYR A 77 -2.56 2.23 2.54
C TYR A 77 -1.89 2.50 1.19
N LEU A 78 -2.25 3.60 0.56
CA LEU A 78 -1.81 3.95 -0.80
C LEU A 78 -2.14 2.81 -1.79
N ASP A 79 -1.13 2.27 -2.47
CA ASP A 79 -1.27 1.23 -3.48
C ASP A 79 -1.46 -0.20 -2.89
N ASP A 80 -1.20 -0.36 -1.58
CA ASP A 80 -1.24 -1.64 -0.88
C ASP A 80 -2.62 -1.90 -0.26
N ILE A 81 -3.31 -2.94 -0.68
CA ILE A 81 -4.60 -3.38 -0.14
C ILE A 81 -4.43 -4.77 0.48
N LEU A 82 -4.80 -4.91 1.75
CA LEU A 82 -4.84 -6.17 2.47
C LEU A 82 -6.27 -6.57 2.77
N ILE A 83 -6.68 -7.75 2.31
CA ILE A 83 -7.95 -8.39 2.64
C ILE A 83 -7.66 -9.52 3.62
N TYR A 84 -8.44 -9.59 4.71
CA TYR A 84 -8.25 -10.59 5.76
C TYR A 84 -9.57 -11.21 6.20
N SER A 85 -9.54 -12.46 6.63
CA SER A 85 -10.74 -13.18 7.07
C SER A 85 -10.38 -14.34 8.00
N GLU A 86 -11.34 -14.76 8.83
CA GLU A 86 -11.18 -15.88 9.74
C GLU A 86 -11.36 -17.23 9.04
N THR A 87 -12.32 -17.32 8.11
CA THR A 87 -12.64 -18.54 7.36
C THR A 87 -12.27 -18.40 5.88
N LEU A 88 -12.01 -19.52 5.22
CA LEU A 88 -11.74 -19.54 3.77
C LEU A 88 -12.98 -19.12 2.97
N GLU A 89 -14.15 -19.54 3.42
CA GLU A 89 -15.41 -19.23 2.74
C GLU A 89 -15.68 -17.72 2.72
N ASP A 90 -15.54 -17.05 3.89
CA ASP A 90 -15.68 -15.60 3.97
C ASP A 90 -14.59 -14.89 3.18
N HIS A 91 -13.37 -15.45 3.18
CA HIS A 91 -12.28 -14.85 2.44
C HIS A 91 -12.52 -14.84 0.94
N ILE A 92 -13.08 -15.93 0.37
CA ILE A 92 -13.47 -16.00 -1.03
C ILE A 92 -14.51 -14.91 -1.36
N LYS A 93 -15.53 -14.74 -0.51
CA LYS A 93 -16.58 -13.73 -0.66
C LYS A 93 -15.98 -12.31 -0.61
N ASN A 94 -15.15 -12.05 0.40
CA ASN A 94 -14.53 -10.75 0.63
C ASN A 94 -13.60 -10.35 -0.53
N VAL A 95 -12.74 -11.27 -0.98
CA VAL A 95 -11.86 -11.04 -2.13
C VAL A 95 -12.67 -10.73 -3.38
N LYS A 96 -13.71 -11.52 -3.68
CA LYS A 96 -14.60 -11.28 -4.82
C LYS A 96 -15.24 -9.90 -4.75
N THR A 97 -15.77 -9.51 -3.59
CA THR A 97 -16.42 -8.22 -3.37
C THR A 97 -15.46 -7.06 -3.65
N VAL A 98 -14.22 -7.12 -3.12
CA VAL A 98 -13.21 -6.07 -3.37
C VAL A 98 -12.81 -6.00 -4.84
N LEU A 99 -12.59 -7.15 -5.49
CA LEU A 99 -12.24 -7.21 -6.92
C LEU A 99 -13.34 -6.63 -7.81
N GLU A 100 -14.61 -6.96 -7.52
CA GLU A 100 -15.77 -6.42 -8.24
C GLU A 100 -15.90 -4.90 -8.04
N MET A 101 -15.66 -4.41 -6.83
CA MET A 101 -15.67 -2.99 -6.52
C MET A 101 -14.57 -2.25 -7.29
N LEU A 102 -13.32 -2.69 -7.20
CA LEU A 102 -12.20 -2.09 -7.93
C LEU A 102 -12.46 -2.09 -9.44
N LYS A 103 -12.92 -3.21 -9.99
CA LYS A 103 -13.27 -3.32 -11.40
C LYS A 103 -14.37 -2.35 -11.81
N SER A 104 -15.41 -2.19 -10.99
CA SER A 104 -16.53 -1.28 -11.27
C SER A 104 -16.11 0.18 -11.33
N GLN A 105 -15.04 0.53 -10.60
CA GLN A 105 -14.43 1.87 -10.57
C GLN A 105 -13.31 2.03 -11.60
N GLY A 106 -13.05 1.01 -12.43
CA GLY A 106 -12.05 1.05 -13.49
C GLY A 106 -10.61 0.83 -13.03
N PHE A 107 -10.39 0.31 -11.81
CA PHE A 107 -9.07 0.01 -11.31
C PHE A 107 -8.58 -1.38 -11.73
N TYR A 108 -7.32 -1.45 -12.15
CA TYR A 108 -6.62 -2.66 -12.59
C TYR A 108 -5.52 -3.06 -11.61
N LEU A 109 -5.34 -4.36 -11.44
CA LEU A 109 -4.33 -4.95 -10.56
C LEU A 109 -3.11 -5.41 -11.36
N GLN A 110 -1.96 -5.37 -10.73
CA GLN A 110 -0.74 -6.03 -11.19
C GLN A 110 -0.70 -7.43 -10.60
N ARG A 111 -1.23 -8.41 -11.34
CA ARG A 111 -1.43 -9.78 -10.87
C ARG A 111 -0.18 -10.42 -10.27
N GLU A 112 0.98 -10.18 -10.87
CA GLU A 112 2.27 -10.75 -10.47
C GLU A 112 2.72 -10.28 -9.08
N LYS A 113 2.22 -9.14 -8.62
CA LYS A 113 2.49 -8.58 -7.29
C LYS A 113 1.40 -8.89 -6.27
N CYS A 114 0.29 -9.47 -6.70
CA CYS A 114 -0.78 -9.87 -5.79
C CYS A 114 -0.51 -11.24 -5.19
N SER A 115 -0.82 -11.40 -3.91
CA SER A 115 -0.78 -12.70 -3.23
C SER A 115 -2.17 -13.07 -2.75
N PHE A 116 -2.68 -14.23 -3.17
CA PHE A 116 -4.04 -14.65 -2.87
C PHE A 116 -4.09 -15.82 -1.90
N PHE A 117 -5.04 -15.81 -0.97
CA PHE A 117 -5.39 -16.92 -0.08
C PHE A 117 -4.22 -17.46 0.76
N GLN A 118 -3.33 -16.59 1.20
CA GLN A 118 -2.16 -16.95 1.98
C GLN A 118 -2.48 -17.06 3.48
N LYS A 119 -1.68 -17.84 4.21
CA LYS A 119 -1.70 -17.90 5.68
C LYS A 119 -0.83 -16.83 6.33
N GLU A 120 0.12 -16.33 5.58
CA GLU A 120 1.03 -15.26 5.95
C GLU A 120 1.35 -14.41 4.71
N VAL A 121 1.37 -13.09 4.86
CA VAL A 121 1.67 -12.13 3.78
C VAL A 121 2.59 -11.04 4.28
N LEU A 122 3.35 -10.47 3.35
CA LEU A 122 4.09 -9.23 3.58
C LEU A 122 3.15 -8.04 3.29
N PHE A 123 2.97 -7.17 4.28
CA PHE A 123 2.17 -5.96 4.14
C PHE A 123 2.84 -4.80 4.88
N LEU A 124 3.12 -3.71 4.21
CA LEU A 124 3.81 -2.51 4.74
C LEU A 124 5.11 -2.82 5.51
N GLY A 125 5.88 -3.80 5.04
CA GLY A 125 7.14 -4.20 5.69
C GLY A 125 6.98 -5.14 6.90
N PHE A 126 5.76 -5.66 7.14
CA PHE A 126 5.45 -6.63 8.19
C PHE A 126 5.03 -7.96 7.60
N LEU A 127 5.38 -9.02 8.28
CA LEU A 127 4.75 -10.32 8.10
C LEU A 127 3.49 -10.38 8.95
N VAL A 128 2.35 -10.50 8.28
CA VAL A 128 1.02 -10.58 8.86
C VAL A 128 0.53 -12.01 8.74
N SER A 129 0.14 -12.62 9.86
CA SER A 129 -0.34 -14.00 9.92
C SER A 129 -1.40 -14.17 11.02
N GLY A 130 -2.03 -15.33 11.09
CA GLY A 130 -2.94 -15.70 12.19
C GLY A 130 -2.28 -15.72 13.59
N ASN A 131 -0.95 -15.71 13.66
CA ASN A 131 -0.18 -15.64 14.90
C ASN A 131 0.16 -14.19 15.29
N GLY A 132 -0.31 -13.21 14.53
CA GLY A 132 -0.04 -11.79 14.75
C GLY A 132 0.82 -11.15 13.66
N VAL A 133 1.32 -9.97 13.98
CA VAL A 133 2.13 -9.14 13.08
C VAL A 133 3.55 -9.06 13.62
N ARG A 134 4.54 -9.30 12.74
CA ARG A 134 5.97 -9.24 13.09
C ARG A 134 6.76 -8.49 12.01
N PRO A 135 7.86 -7.83 12.36
CA PRO A 135 8.72 -7.21 11.36
C PRO A 135 9.23 -8.22 10.34
N ASN A 136 9.39 -7.79 9.07
CA ASN A 136 10.01 -8.64 8.06
C ASN A 136 11.48 -8.96 8.47
N PRO A 137 11.87 -10.24 8.62
CA PRO A 137 13.22 -10.63 9.00
C PRO A 137 14.32 -10.08 8.06
N GLU A 138 14.05 -9.97 6.77
CA GLU A 138 14.98 -9.40 5.79
C GLU A 138 15.32 -7.94 6.13
N LEU A 139 14.30 -7.17 6.51
CA LEU A 139 14.48 -5.78 6.89
C LEU A 139 15.19 -5.64 8.24
N VAL A 140 14.92 -6.54 9.17
CA VAL A 140 15.65 -6.59 10.45
C VAL A 140 17.13 -6.90 10.21
N ASN A 141 17.45 -7.82 9.30
CA ASN A 141 18.83 -8.14 8.92
C ASN A 141 19.50 -6.94 8.22
N THR A 142 18.80 -6.24 7.34
CA THR A 142 19.32 -5.01 6.70
C THR A 142 19.72 -3.96 7.73
N ILE A 143 18.97 -3.83 8.83
CA ILE A 143 19.34 -2.90 9.93
C ILE A 143 20.57 -3.41 10.70
N LYS A 144 20.65 -4.71 10.97
CA LYS A 144 21.80 -5.31 11.67
C LYS A 144 23.09 -5.19 10.87
N ASP A 145 22.98 -5.36 9.55
CA ASP A 145 24.11 -5.33 8.61
C ASP A 145 24.42 -3.91 8.12
N PHE A 146 23.71 -2.90 8.65
CA PHE A 146 23.92 -1.52 8.26
C PHE A 146 25.33 -1.07 8.68
N PRO A 147 26.16 -0.57 7.75
CA PRO A 147 27.52 -0.13 8.08
C PRO A 147 27.49 1.02 9.09
N VAL A 148 28.52 1.11 9.91
CA VAL A 148 28.66 2.24 10.85
C VAL A 148 28.68 3.56 10.06
N PRO A 149 27.75 4.50 10.32
CA PRO A 149 27.69 5.74 9.60
C PRO A 149 28.96 6.57 9.79
N THR A 150 29.58 6.96 8.68
CA THR A 150 30.82 7.76 8.68
C THR A 150 30.57 9.24 8.45
N ASN A 151 29.37 9.60 8.00
CA ASN A 151 28.99 10.99 7.73
C ASN A 151 27.52 11.27 8.08
N LYS A 152 27.17 12.56 8.09
CA LYS A 152 25.84 13.05 8.47
C LYS A 152 24.70 12.49 7.59
N LYS A 153 24.96 12.23 6.31
CA LYS A 153 23.96 11.69 5.37
C LYS A 153 23.65 10.23 5.70
N GLU A 154 24.68 9.42 5.92
CA GLU A 154 24.54 8.01 6.33
C GLU A 154 23.87 7.87 7.67
N LEU A 155 24.23 8.73 8.66
CA LEU A 155 23.56 8.75 9.95
C LEU A 155 22.07 9.07 9.83
N ARG A 156 21.70 10.04 9.00
CA ARG A 156 20.29 10.36 8.76
C ARG A 156 19.55 9.21 8.10
N SER A 157 20.18 8.52 7.13
CA SER A 157 19.61 7.34 6.48
C SER A 157 19.37 6.22 7.50
N PHE A 158 20.38 5.90 8.30
CA PHE A 158 20.27 4.90 9.38
C PHE A 158 19.15 5.23 10.37
N LEU A 159 19.15 6.45 10.90
CA LEU A 159 18.12 6.88 11.86
C LEU A 159 16.72 6.89 11.24
N GLY A 160 16.59 7.26 9.96
CA GLY A 160 15.32 7.19 9.23
C GLY A 160 14.80 5.76 9.18
N THR A 161 15.64 4.81 8.79
CA THR A 161 15.30 3.39 8.74
C THR A 161 14.91 2.85 10.11
N VAL A 162 15.73 3.07 11.14
CA VAL A 162 15.47 2.58 12.51
C VAL A 162 14.20 3.20 13.09
N ASN A 163 13.96 4.50 12.89
CA ASN A 163 12.77 5.18 13.40
C ASN A 163 11.49 4.69 12.75
N PHE A 164 11.51 4.39 11.47
CA PHE A 164 10.37 3.76 10.80
C PHE A 164 9.95 2.47 11.52
N TYR A 165 10.90 1.59 11.82
CA TYR A 165 10.62 0.34 12.53
C TYR A 165 10.27 0.53 14.01
N ARG A 166 10.85 1.52 14.67
CA ARG A 166 10.53 1.82 16.08
C ARG A 166 9.07 2.24 16.26
N GLN A 167 8.57 3.11 15.40
CA GLN A 167 7.15 3.53 15.43
C GLN A 167 6.20 2.35 15.25
N LEU A 168 6.59 1.37 14.47
CA LEU A 168 5.80 0.20 14.19
C LEU A 168 5.81 -0.81 15.36
N ASN A 169 6.90 -0.93 16.11
CA ASN A 169 6.94 -1.75 17.34
C ASN A 169 6.05 -1.16 18.45
N THR A 170 5.89 0.14 18.52
CA THR A 170 5.00 0.79 19.50
C THR A 170 3.52 0.50 19.19
N ILE A 171 3.17 0.29 17.92
CA ILE A 171 1.81 -0.08 17.49
C ILE A 171 1.52 -1.58 17.78
N SER A 172 2.55 -2.42 17.88
CA SER A 172 2.45 -3.87 18.14
C SER A 172 2.25 -4.23 19.61
N LEU A 173 2.46 -3.31 20.54
CA LEU A 173 2.45 -3.54 21.99
C LEU A 173 1.28 -2.86 22.72
N GLY A 174 0.31 -2.28 22.00
CA GLY A 174 -0.87 -1.59 22.55
C GLY A 174 -2.18 -2.35 22.36
#